data_7d41cdb38df8911cd238e732ac36b07a
#
_entry.id   7d41cdb38df8911cd238e732ac36b07a
#
_cell.length_a   1.000
_cell.length_b   1.000
_cell.length_c   1.000
_cell.angle_alpha   90.00
_cell.angle_beta   90.00
_cell.angle_gamma   90.00
#
_symmetry.space_group_name_H-M   'P 1'
#
loop_
_entity.id
_entity.type
_entity.pdbx_description
1 polymer ?
#
loop_
_entity_poly.entity_id
_entity_poly.type
_entity_poly.pdbx_seq_one_letter_code
_entity_poly.pdbx_strand_id
1 'polypeptide(L)'
;MFHRIFIGIGSNLGNRRAHYQKALERLAALPNTHIVKASSLYESEPHGDAKNWYLNGVVEIETEFTPPQLLRRLQRIELDLGRKRTAQTKK
;
A
#
# COMPACT_ATOMS: atom_id res chain seq x y z
N MET A 1 2.70 -10.20 20.13
CA MET A 1 1.26 -9.94 20.04
C MET A 1 0.92 -9.39 18.67
N PHE A 2 -0.14 -9.90 18.08
CA PHE A 2 -0.54 -9.43 16.74
C PHE A 2 -1.53 -8.29 16.86
N HIS A 3 -1.33 -7.29 16.01
CA HIS A 3 -2.26 -6.17 15.85
C HIS A 3 -3.01 -6.36 14.55
N ARG A 4 -4.30 -6.05 14.55
CA ARG A 4 -5.09 -6.08 13.33
C ARG A 4 -5.14 -4.67 12.75
N ILE A 5 -4.70 -4.56 11.51
CA ILE A 5 -4.53 -3.25 10.88
C ILE A 5 -5.13 -3.31 9.48
N PHE A 6 -5.80 -2.22 9.08
CA PHE A 6 -6.33 -2.07 7.73
C PHE A 6 -5.43 -1.10 6.97
N ILE A 7 -5.04 -1.49 5.77
CA ILE A 7 -4.15 -0.70 4.94
C ILE A 7 -4.83 -0.41 3.63
N GLY A 8 -4.93 0.87 3.27
CA GLY A 8 -5.40 1.28 1.97
C GLY A 8 -4.24 1.31 1.00
N ILE A 9 -4.40 0.70 -0.15
CA ILE A 9 -3.37 0.69 -1.20
C ILE A 9 -3.98 1.28 -2.45
N GLY A 10 -3.30 2.29 -3.01
CA GLY A 10 -3.74 2.91 -4.24
C GLY A 10 -2.61 3.02 -5.23
N SER A 11 -2.94 2.92 -6.51
CA SER A 11 -1.97 3.01 -7.57
C SER A 11 -2.60 3.67 -8.79
N ASN A 12 -1.93 4.66 -9.37
CA ASN A 12 -2.44 5.31 -10.57
C ASN A 12 -1.39 5.48 -11.66
N LEU A 13 -0.26 4.81 -11.54
CA LEU A 13 0.81 4.91 -12.52
C LEU A 13 1.07 3.57 -13.17
N GLY A 14 1.36 3.62 -14.47
CA GLY A 14 1.71 2.43 -15.23
C GLY A 14 0.65 1.36 -15.16
N ASN A 15 1.07 0.14 -15.00
CA ASN A 15 0.16 -0.98 -14.83
C ASN A 15 -0.31 -1.02 -13.38
N ARG A 16 -1.46 -0.40 -13.13
CA ARG A 16 -1.98 -0.23 -11.78
C ARG A 16 -2.21 -1.56 -11.07
N ARG A 17 -2.76 -2.52 -11.80
CA ARG A 17 -3.06 -3.83 -11.20
C ARG A 17 -1.78 -4.56 -10.82
N ALA A 18 -0.76 -4.48 -11.66
CA ALA A 18 0.52 -5.13 -11.37
C ALA A 18 1.18 -4.49 -10.15
N HIS A 19 1.12 -3.18 -10.04
CA HIS A 19 1.66 -2.48 -8.87
C HIS A 19 0.95 -2.89 -7.60
N TYR A 20 -0.39 -2.97 -7.65
CA TYR A 20 -1.17 -3.39 -6.50
C TYR A 20 -0.79 -4.81 -6.09
N GLN A 21 -0.67 -5.70 -7.07
CA GLN A 21 -0.33 -7.09 -6.80
C GLN A 21 1.05 -7.21 -6.16
N LYS A 22 2.02 -6.45 -6.67
CA LYS A 22 3.36 -6.47 -6.10
C LYS A 22 3.38 -5.93 -4.67
N ALA A 23 2.57 -4.90 -4.41
CA ALA A 23 2.47 -4.37 -3.05
C ALA A 23 1.93 -5.43 -2.11
N LEU A 24 0.91 -6.17 -2.53
CA LEU A 24 0.38 -7.26 -1.72
C LEU A 24 1.43 -8.33 -1.45
N GLU A 25 2.19 -8.69 -2.47
CA GLU A 25 3.22 -9.71 -2.32
C GLU A 25 4.29 -9.27 -1.33
N ARG A 26 4.72 -8.01 -1.41
CA ARG A 26 5.71 -7.49 -0.49
C ARG A 26 5.16 -7.42 0.93
N LEU A 27 3.90 -7.04 1.06
CA LEU A 27 3.27 -6.98 2.37
C LEU A 27 3.17 -8.37 2.99
N ALA A 28 2.78 -9.36 2.20
CA ALA A 28 2.66 -10.73 2.68
C ALA A 28 4.02 -11.33 3.05
N ALA A 29 5.09 -10.81 2.48
CA ALA A 29 6.44 -11.30 2.74
C ALA A 29 7.07 -10.68 3.99
N LEU A 30 6.44 -9.70 4.60
CA LEU A 30 6.97 -9.11 5.83
C LEU A 30 6.97 -10.14 6.94
N PRO A 31 8.01 -10.14 7.79
CA PRO A 31 8.05 -11.09 8.90
C PRO A 31 6.91 -10.84 9.87
N ASN A 32 6.42 -11.92 10.46
CA ASN A 32 5.39 -11.85 11.50
C ASN A 32 4.18 -11.02 11.06
N THR A 33 3.77 -11.21 9.82
CA THR A 33 2.68 -10.45 9.23
C THR A 33 1.89 -11.38 8.31
N HIS A 34 0.57 -11.32 8.42
CA HIS A 34 -0.32 -12.18 7.63
C HIS A 34 -1.41 -11.34 7.02
N ILE A 35 -1.69 -11.56 5.75
CA ILE A 35 -2.85 -10.96 5.11
C ILE A 35 -4.06 -11.80 5.49
N VAL A 36 -5.02 -11.16 6.14
CA VAL A 36 -6.23 -11.85 6.56
C VAL A 36 -7.28 -11.78 5.46
N LYS A 37 -7.43 -10.61 4.85
CA LYS A 37 -8.48 -10.40 3.87
C LYS A 37 -8.13 -9.22 3.00
N ALA A 38 -8.49 -9.28 1.73
CA ALA A 38 -8.33 -8.16 0.81
C ALA A 38 -9.68 -7.83 0.19
N SER A 39 -9.98 -6.54 0.08
CA SER A 39 -11.21 -6.12 -0.53
C SER A 39 -11.15 -6.29 -2.04
N SER A 40 -12.32 -6.15 -2.69
CA SER A 40 -12.37 -5.98 -4.13
C SER A 40 -11.67 -4.68 -4.50
N LEU A 41 -11.14 -4.63 -5.71
CA LEU A 41 -10.52 -3.41 -6.21
C LEU A 41 -11.62 -2.45 -6.68
N TYR A 42 -11.35 -1.16 -6.52
CA TYR A 42 -12.27 -0.13 -7.02
C TYR A 42 -11.45 1.06 -7.51
N GLU A 43 -12.05 1.84 -8.37
CA GLU A 43 -11.40 3.02 -8.95
C GLU A 43 -11.90 4.28 -8.28
N SER A 44 -11.00 5.25 -8.18
CA SER A 44 -11.38 6.57 -7.67
C SER A 44 -10.78 7.64 -8.57
N GLU A 45 -11.42 8.79 -8.56
CA GLU A 45 -11.01 9.90 -9.39
C GLU A 45 -9.67 10.46 -8.94
N PRO A 46 -8.86 10.93 -9.89
CA PRO A 46 -7.60 11.57 -9.52
C PRO A 46 -7.87 12.93 -8.88
N HIS A 47 -6.90 13.36 -8.09
CA HIS A 47 -6.95 14.68 -7.46
C HIS A 47 -6.08 15.66 -8.23
N GLY A 48 -6.48 16.92 -8.24
CA GLY A 48 -5.69 17.96 -8.84
C GLY A 48 -5.46 17.72 -10.32
N ASP A 49 -4.22 17.82 -10.74
CA ASP A 49 -3.85 17.69 -12.14
C ASP A 49 -3.60 16.26 -12.58
N ALA A 50 -3.76 15.30 -11.70
CA ALA A 50 -3.56 13.91 -12.07
C ALA A 50 -4.57 13.49 -13.11
N LYS A 51 -4.12 12.70 -14.08
CA LYS A 51 -4.95 12.32 -15.20
C LYS A 51 -5.47 10.90 -15.10
N ASN A 52 -4.77 10.06 -14.37
CA ASN A 52 -5.11 8.65 -14.30
C ASN A 52 -5.89 8.36 -13.03
N TRP A 53 -6.95 7.58 -13.18
CA TRP A 53 -7.72 7.15 -12.04
C TRP A 53 -6.90 6.18 -11.19
N TYR A 54 -7.15 6.23 -9.89
CA TYR A 54 -6.53 5.31 -8.96
C TYR A 54 -7.24 3.97 -8.98
N LEU A 55 -6.46 2.92 -8.86
CA LEU A 55 -6.99 1.60 -8.53
C LEU A 55 -6.69 1.38 -7.06
N ASN A 56 -7.73 1.09 -6.29
CA ASN A 56 -7.62 1.04 -4.83
C ASN A 56 -8.09 -0.27 -4.27
N GLY A 57 -7.57 -0.62 -3.10
CA GLY A 57 -8.08 -1.72 -2.33
C GLY A 57 -7.75 -1.53 -0.86
N VAL A 58 -8.44 -2.25 -0.01
CA VAL A 58 -8.17 -2.24 1.43
C VAL A 58 -7.76 -3.65 1.82
N VAL A 59 -6.69 -3.76 2.58
CA VAL A 59 -6.15 -5.04 3.01
C VAL A 59 -6.16 -5.08 4.53
N GLU A 60 -6.71 -6.13 5.06
CA GLU A 60 -6.68 -6.38 6.51
C GLU A 60 -5.53 -7.32 6.80
N ILE A 61 -4.66 -6.91 7.72
CA ILE A 61 -3.52 -7.74 8.09
C ILE A 61 -3.46 -7.94 9.59
N GLU A 62 -2.76 -8.98 9.98
CA GLU A 62 -2.32 -9.16 11.36
C GLU A 62 -0.82 -9.09 11.37
N THR A 63 -0.23 -8.29 12.25
CA THR A 63 1.20 -8.08 12.29
C THR A 63 1.67 -7.84 13.71
N GLU A 64 2.90 -8.23 13.99
CA GLU A 64 3.52 -7.92 15.28
C GLU A 64 4.19 -6.56 15.29
N PHE A 65 4.28 -5.90 14.14
CA PHE A 65 4.84 -4.56 14.09
C PHE A 65 3.89 -3.56 14.73
N THR A 66 4.46 -2.60 15.45
CA THR A 66 3.67 -1.45 15.91
C THR A 66 3.35 -0.57 14.70
N PRO A 67 2.33 0.31 14.80
CA PRO A 67 2.02 1.18 13.66
C PRO A 67 3.22 1.98 13.13
N PRO A 68 4.06 2.60 13.97
CA PRO A 68 5.24 3.29 13.42
C PRO A 68 6.21 2.36 12.71
N GLN A 69 6.42 1.16 13.24
CA GLN A 69 7.30 0.20 12.59
C GLN A 69 6.73 -0.24 11.25
N LEU A 70 5.43 -0.50 11.22
CA LEU A 70 4.77 -0.91 10.00
C LEU A 70 4.83 0.19 8.95
N LEU A 71 4.62 1.43 9.36
CA LEU A 71 4.66 2.56 8.44
C LEU A 71 6.01 2.63 7.73
N ARG A 72 7.10 2.44 8.46
CA ARG A 72 8.43 2.44 7.84
C ARG A 72 8.58 1.34 6.81
N ARG A 73 8.03 0.15 7.11
CA ARG A 73 8.07 -0.95 6.15
C ARG A 73 7.27 -0.65 4.90
N LEU A 74 6.09 -0.04 5.08
CA LEU A 74 5.26 0.32 3.94
C LEU A 74 5.93 1.37 3.08
N GLN A 75 6.60 2.34 3.69
CA GLN A 75 7.33 3.35 2.95
C GLN A 75 8.45 2.72 2.13
N ARG A 76 9.13 1.73 2.69
CA ARG A 76 10.17 1.03 1.96
C ARG A 76 9.60 0.28 0.77
N ILE A 77 8.45 -0.36 0.95
CA ILE A 77 7.80 -1.06 -0.15
C ILE A 77 7.46 -0.06 -1.26
N GLU A 78 6.94 1.11 -0.91
CA GLU A 78 6.61 2.12 -1.92
C GLU A 78 7.84 2.56 -2.69
N LEU A 79 8.95 2.77 -2.00
CA LEU A 79 10.19 3.15 -2.67
C LEU A 79 10.66 2.06 -3.62
N ASP A 80 10.63 0.81 -3.16
CA ASP A 80 11.11 -0.31 -3.96
C ASP A 80 10.26 -0.50 -5.22
N LEU A 81 8.98 -0.16 -5.16
CA LEU A 81 8.10 -0.28 -6.30
C LEU A 81 8.13 0.96 -7.20
N GLY A 82 9.03 1.88 -6.93
CA GLY A 82 9.22 3.02 -7.81
C GLY A 82 8.33 4.22 -7.49
N ARG A 83 7.61 4.19 -6.39
CA ARG A 83 6.82 5.32 -6.00
C ARG A 83 7.71 6.35 -5.36
N LYS A 84 7.88 7.45 -6.03
CA LYS A 84 8.72 8.50 -5.48
C LYS A 84 7.92 9.37 -4.56
N ARG A 85 8.29 9.33 -3.32
CA ARG A 85 7.80 10.30 -2.37
C ARG A 85 8.74 11.47 -2.40
N THR A 86 8.39 12.45 -3.18
CA THR A 86 9.26 13.61 -3.33
C THR A 86 9.11 14.53 -2.14
N ALA A 87 9.67 15.69 -2.25
CA ALA A 87 9.75 16.62 -1.13
C ALA A 87 8.41 16.95 -0.49
N GLN A 88 7.35 16.86 -1.24
CA GLN A 88 6.05 17.18 -0.68
C GLN A 88 5.67 16.24 0.44
N THR A 89 6.32 15.16 0.55
CA THR A 89 5.98 14.26 1.64
C THR A 89 6.58 14.74 2.93
N LYS A 90 7.32 15.77 2.82
CA LYS A 90 7.80 16.27 4.01
C LYS A 90 6.95 17.20 4.56
N LYS A 91 6.53 17.32 4.40
CA LYS A 91 5.84 17.97 5.03
C LYS A 91 5.82 18.14 5.69
#